data_b6b92a5d1622072e5db7398099d83af8
#
_entry.id   b6b92a5d1622072e5db7398099d83af8
#
_cell.length_a   1.000
_cell.length_b   1.000
_cell.length_c   1.000
_cell.angle_alpha   90.00
_cell.angle_beta   90.00
_cell.angle_gamma   90.00
#
_symmetry.space_group_name_H-M   'P 1'
#
loop_
_entity.id
_entity.type
_entity.pdbx_description
1 polymer ?
#
loop_
_entity_poly.entity_id
_entity_poly.type
_entity_poly.pdbx_seq_one_letter_code
_entity_poly.pdbx_strand_id
1 'polypeptide(L)'
;MRVGVPTEVKNSEFRVAVTPAGVHALVGRGHEVLVQAGAGVGSGISDSDFVGAGARVVGDVESVWGDADLVLKVKEPVAEEYGRLHEGLVLFTYLHLAADEVLTRELLGRGVTSIAYETVELADHSLPLLSPMSEIAGRLAAQVGANCLLQSAGGRGVLFGGGSGVRRGRVSVLGGGVAGLCAARVAAGMGADVTVFDVDVARMRYIDEVWGGRIGTRFSSPLAVREACGESDVVIGSVLVPGARTPHLVDHETVLGMVPGSVLVDIAVDQGGCFEDSHPTTHADPTFVVGGSVFYCVANMPGAVPCTSTYALTNATMRYVLLLADEGWRGACGSRDDLRRGLATCGGKLVSAPVGEALGIECVPVSEVL
;
A
#
# COMPACT_ATOMS: atom_id res chain seq x y z
N MET A 1 23.86 3.26 -15.72
CA MET A 1 23.48 3.64 -14.33
C MET A 1 23.70 2.43 -13.43
N ARG A 2 24.12 2.63 -12.19
CA ARG A 2 24.19 1.59 -11.15
C ARG A 2 22.93 1.65 -10.30
N VAL A 3 22.21 0.54 -10.21
CA VAL A 3 20.95 0.41 -9.48
C VAL A 3 21.19 -0.43 -8.23
N GLY A 4 20.97 0.16 -7.07
CA GLY A 4 21.12 -0.49 -5.76
C GLY A 4 19.77 -0.99 -5.23
N VAL A 5 19.76 -2.23 -4.72
CA VAL A 5 18.57 -2.86 -4.11
C VAL A 5 18.97 -3.39 -2.74
N PRO A 6 18.78 -2.62 -1.67
CA PRO A 6 19.06 -3.07 -0.32
C PRO A 6 17.99 -4.04 0.19
N THR A 7 18.32 -4.77 1.25
CA THR A 7 17.34 -5.50 2.07
C THR A 7 16.48 -4.50 2.84
N GLU A 8 15.17 -4.74 2.88
CA GLU A 8 14.28 -3.94 3.72
C GLU A 8 14.54 -4.21 5.20
N VAL A 9 14.58 -3.15 5.98
CA VAL A 9 14.91 -3.22 7.42
C VAL A 9 13.71 -2.93 8.33
N LYS A 10 12.60 -2.47 7.77
CA LYS A 10 11.36 -2.27 8.52
C LYS A 10 10.83 -3.59 9.07
N ASN A 11 10.29 -3.54 10.29
CA ASN A 11 9.71 -4.72 10.91
C ASN A 11 8.64 -5.38 10.04
N SER A 12 8.73 -6.69 9.86
CA SER A 12 7.81 -7.50 9.04
C SER A 12 7.74 -7.08 7.56
N GLU A 13 8.79 -6.42 7.02
CA GLU A 13 8.92 -6.12 5.61
C GLU A 13 9.86 -7.14 4.95
N PHE A 14 9.29 -7.99 4.13
CA PHE A 14 9.97 -9.10 3.46
C PHE A 14 9.92 -9.00 1.93
N ARG A 15 9.35 -7.92 1.40
CA ARG A 15 9.32 -7.64 -0.04
C ARG A 15 10.68 -7.16 -0.51
N VAL A 16 10.92 -7.22 -1.82
CA VAL A 16 12.10 -6.67 -2.48
C VAL A 16 11.67 -5.84 -3.68
N ALA A 17 12.39 -4.75 -3.96
CA ALA A 17 11.98 -3.77 -4.97
C ALA A 17 12.26 -4.19 -6.42
N VAL A 18 12.93 -5.32 -6.65
CA VAL A 18 13.20 -5.86 -7.98
C VAL A 18 13.05 -7.39 -7.98
N THR A 19 12.69 -7.95 -9.12
CA THR A 19 12.71 -9.41 -9.37
C THR A 19 13.84 -9.78 -10.32
N PRO A 20 14.21 -11.07 -10.44
CA PRO A 20 15.19 -11.52 -11.46
C PRO A 20 14.83 -11.06 -12.87
N ALA A 21 13.55 -11.04 -13.24
CA ALA A 21 13.10 -10.51 -14.53
C ALA A 21 13.41 -9.02 -14.69
N GLY A 22 13.23 -8.22 -13.64
CA GLY A 22 13.60 -6.81 -13.62
C GLY A 22 15.11 -6.59 -13.72
N VAL A 23 15.90 -7.39 -13.00
CA VAL A 23 17.36 -7.39 -13.10
C VAL A 23 17.79 -7.69 -14.53
N HIS A 24 17.27 -8.77 -15.13
CA HIS A 24 17.57 -9.14 -16.51
C HIS A 24 17.27 -8.01 -17.49
N ALA A 25 16.14 -7.30 -17.31
CA ALA A 25 15.78 -6.18 -18.16
C ALA A 25 16.73 -4.97 -18.02
N LEU A 26 17.17 -4.66 -16.80
CA LEU A 26 18.15 -3.59 -16.53
C LEU A 26 19.53 -3.92 -17.12
N VAL A 27 20.03 -5.13 -16.84
CA VAL A 27 21.34 -5.60 -17.33
C VAL A 27 21.35 -5.68 -18.87
N GLY A 28 20.24 -6.13 -19.48
CA GLY A 28 20.08 -6.16 -20.94
C GLY A 28 20.14 -4.78 -21.62
N ARG A 29 19.94 -3.69 -20.82
CA ARG A 29 20.10 -2.29 -21.28
C ARG A 29 21.44 -1.67 -20.88
N GLY A 30 22.35 -2.45 -20.32
CA GLY A 30 23.69 -2.01 -19.96
C GLY A 30 23.80 -1.35 -18.59
N HIS A 31 22.81 -1.52 -17.72
CA HIS A 31 22.88 -1.05 -16.34
C HIS A 31 23.49 -2.11 -15.43
N GLU A 32 24.21 -1.68 -14.40
CA GLU A 32 24.71 -2.55 -13.32
C GLU A 32 23.66 -2.61 -12.21
N VAL A 33 23.37 -3.82 -11.72
CA VAL A 33 22.41 -4.00 -10.60
C VAL A 33 23.13 -4.62 -9.42
N LEU A 34 23.15 -3.91 -8.30
CA LEU A 34 23.71 -4.33 -7.02
C LEU A 34 22.56 -4.76 -6.11
N VAL A 35 22.52 -6.01 -5.72
CA VAL A 35 21.51 -6.54 -4.80
C VAL A 35 22.19 -6.92 -3.49
N GLN A 36 21.68 -6.46 -2.37
CA GLN A 36 22.17 -6.90 -1.07
C GLN A 36 21.88 -8.39 -0.86
N ALA A 37 22.86 -9.13 -0.37
CA ALA A 37 22.71 -10.55 -0.07
C ALA A 37 21.50 -10.78 0.86
N GLY A 38 20.64 -11.72 0.49
CA GLY A 38 19.44 -12.07 1.23
C GLY A 38 18.21 -11.17 0.96
N ALA A 39 18.32 -10.10 0.16
CA ALA A 39 17.22 -9.14 -0.05
C ALA A 39 15.94 -9.78 -0.57
N GLY A 40 16.02 -10.84 -1.37
CA GLY A 40 14.85 -11.52 -1.96
C GLY A 40 14.31 -12.70 -1.14
N VAL A 41 15.03 -13.16 -0.12
CA VAL A 41 14.71 -14.42 0.59
C VAL A 41 13.28 -14.43 1.13
N GLY A 42 12.83 -13.35 1.74
CA GLY A 42 11.48 -13.25 2.27
C GLY A 42 10.38 -13.30 1.21
N SER A 43 10.73 -13.01 -0.05
CA SER A 43 9.84 -13.10 -1.22
C SER A 43 10.03 -14.39 -2.03
N GLY A 44 10.80 -15.36 -1.51
CA GLY A 44 11.07 -16.63 -2.17
C GLY A 44 12.05 -16.52 -3.36
N ILE A 45 12.85 -15.45 -3.42
CA ILE A 45 13.85 -15.21 -4.46
C ILE A 45 15.23 -15.36 -3.83
N SER A 46 16.04 -16.28 -4.34
CA SER A 46 17.38 -16.52 -3.83
C SER A 46 18.42 -15.58 -4.43
N ASP A 47 19.57 -15.43 -3.76
CA ASP A 47 20.71 -14.69 -4.31
C ASP A 47 21.18 -15.28 -5.63
N SER A 48 21.11 -16.62 -5.79
CA SER A 48 21.45 -17.29 -7.05
C SER A 48 20.51 -16.94 -8.21
N ASP A 49 19.24 -16.65 -7.93
CA ASP A 49 18.28 -16.19 -8.95
C ASP A 49 18.65 -14.80 -9.46
N PHE A 50 19.07 -13.91 -8.55
CA PHE A 50 19.55 -12.58 -8.92
C PHE A 50 20.87 -12.64 -9.72
N VAL A 51 21.83 -13.47 -9.28
CA VAL A 51 23.09 -13.69 -10.01
C VAL A 51 22.82 -14.27 -11.39
N GLY A 52 21.93 -15.27 -11.49
CA GLY A 52 21.51 -15.87 -12.75
C GLY A 52 20.85 -14.87 -13.72
N ALA A 53 20.23 -13.82 -13.20
CA ALA A 53 19.66 -12.73 -13.98
C ALA A 53 20.68 -11.63 -14.36
N GLY A 54 21.91 -11.69 -13.82
CA GLY A 54 23.00 -10.77 -14.13
C GLY A 54 23.27 -9.71 -13.06
N ALA A 55 22.65 -9.79 -11.88
CA ALA A 55 22.99 -8.91 -10.78
C ALA A 55 24.31 -9.28 -10.11
N ARG A 56 24.96 -8.31 -9.52
CA ARG A 56 26.02 -8.51 -8.56
C ARG A 56 25.44 -8.51 -7.15
N VAL A 57 25.44 -9.68 -6.51
CA VAL A 57 25.03 -9.79 -5.10
C VAL A 57 26.21 -9.40 -4.21
N VAL A 58 25.98 -8.50 -3.26
CA VAL A 58 26.99 -7.97 -2.34
C VAL A 58 26.54 -8.12 -0.90
N GLY A 59 27.48 -8.51 -0.01
CA GLY A 59 27.18 -8.68 1.42
C GLY A 59 27.18 -7.37 2.20
N ASP A 60 27.84 -6.33 1.67
CA ASP A 60 28.01 -5.05 2.32
C ASP A 60 26.90 -4.07 1.87
N VAL A 61 26.09 -3.63 2.80
CA VAL A 61 25.00 -2.67 2.55
C VAL A 61 25.53 -1.29 2.13
N GLU A 62 26.69 -0.89 2.63
CA GLU A 62 27.28 0.41 2.31
C GLU A 62 27.64 0.50 0.82
N SER A 63 28.11 -0.61 0.22
CA SER A 63 28.35 -0.68 -1.23
C SER A 63 27.06 -0.58 -2.04
N VAL A 64 25.93 -1.12 -1.54
CA VAL A 64 24.65 -1.04 -2.25
C VAL A 64 24.15 0.40 -2.32
N TRP A 65 24.32 1.17 -1.26
CA TRP A 65 23.88 2.57 -1.22
C TRP A 65 24.91 3.53 -1.82
N GLY A 66 26.18 3.38 -1.42
CA GLY A 66 27.24 4.32 -1.78
C GLY A 66 27.69 4.24 -3.23
N ASP A 67 27.56 3.06 -3.86
CA ASP A 67 27.92 2.88 -5.28
C ASP A 67 26.74 3.15 -6.23
N ALA A 68 25.50 3.24 -5.73
CA ALA A 68 24.32 3.36 -6.57
C ALA A 68 24.03 4.82 -7.00
N ASP A 69 23.63 4.98 -8.26
CA ASP A 69 23.03 6.20 -8.79
C ASP A 69 21.54 6.25 -8.49
N LEU A 70 20.88 5.07 -8.45
CA LEU A 70 19.45 4.87 -8.17
C LEU A 70 19.28 3.75 -7.16
N VAL A 71 18.67 4.05 -6.01
CA VAL A 71 18.28 3.05 -5.03
C VAL A 71 16.79 2.76 -5.14
N LEU A 72 16.47 1.48 -5.26
CA LEU A 72 15.11 0.96 -5.27
C LEU A 72 14.80 0.33 -3.92
N LYS A 73 13.76 0.79 -3.26
CA LYS A 73 13.20 0.19 -2.04
C LYS A 73 11.71 -0.05 -2.18
N VAL A 74 11.15 -0.78 -1.24
CA VAL A 74 9.70 -0.90 -1.06
C VAL A 74 9.20 0.11 -0.07
N LYS A 75 9.86 0.20 1.10
CA LYS A 75 9.48 1.13 2.17
C LYS A 75 10.45 2.29 2.28
N GLU A 76 9.96 3.35 2.89
CA GLU A 76 10.73 4.54 3.23
C GLU A 76 11.98 4.18 4.05
N PRO A 77 13.08 4.94 3.88
CA PRO A 77 14.24 4.80 4.74
C PRO A 77 13.91 5.06 6.21
N VAL A 78 14.54 4.31 7.10
CA VAL A 78 14.43 4.47 8.54
C VAL A 78 15.73 5.02 9.12
N ALA A 79 15.73 5.40 10.42
CA ALA A 79 16.85 6.10 11.07
C ALA A 79 18.22 5.44 10.86
N GLU A 80 18.29 4.11 10.84
CA GLU A 80 19.55 3.37 10.61
C GLU A 80 20.06 3.48 9.16
N GLU A 81 19.21 3.88 8.21
CA GLU A 81 19.55 4.06 6.80
C GLU A 81 19.89 5.52 6.47
N TYR A 82 19.54 6.49 7.33
CA TYR A 82 19.75 7.91 7.02
C TYR A 82 21.21 8.25 6.75
N GLY A 83 22.14 7.57 7.45
CA GLY A 83 23.58 7.75 7.24
C GLY A 83 24.06 7.44 5.82
N ARG A 84 23.32 6.66 5.05
CA ARG A 84 23.61 6.23 3.69
C ARG A 84 23.05 7.15 2.61
N LEU A 85 22.14 8.03 2.99
CA LEU A 85 21.59 9.05 2.09
C LEU A 85 22.65 10.10 1.76
N HIS A 86 22.80 10.46 0.49
CA HIS A 86 23.82 11.43 0.05
C HIS A 86 23.33 12.24 -1.16
N GLU A 87 23.99 13.35 -1.40
CA GLU A 87 23.75 14.20 -2.56
C GLU A 87 23.99 13.43 -3.87
N GLY A 88 23.11 13.61 -4.84
CA GLY A 88 23.15 12.91 -6.14
C GLY A 88 22.46 11.57 -6.16
N LEU A 89 22.13 10.99 -5.01
CA LEU A 89 21.34 9.75 -4.93
C LEU A 89 19.92 10.00 -5.43
N VAL A 90 19.43 9.10 -6.30
CA VAL A 90 18.01 9.00 -6.64
C VAL A 90 17.38 7.86 -5.84
N LEU A 91 16.32 8.16 -5.10
CA LEU A 91 15.57 7.18 -4.31
C LEU A 91 14.17 7.01 -4.89
N PHE A 92 13.79 5.79 -5.23
CA PHE A 92 12.48 5.44 -5.78
C PHE A 92 11.82 4.37 -4.91
N THR A 93 10.80 4.75 -4.14
CA THR A 93 10.17 3.92 -3.09
C THR A 93 8.85 4.53 -2.62
N TYR A 94 8.07 3.84 -1.76
CA TYR A 94 7.06 4.51 -0.93
C TYR A 94 7.75 5.38 0.11
N LEU A 95 7.23 6.60 0.35
CA LEU A 95 7.87 7.58 1.23
C LEU A 95 6.97 8.06 2.37
N HIS A 96 5.68 8.29 2.11
CA HIS A 96 4.69 8.78 3.08
C HIS A 96 5.12 10.06 3.83
N LEU A 97 5.83 10.98 3.16
CA LEU A 97 6.52 12.14 3.77
C LEU A 97 5.60 13.08 4.55
N ALA A 98 4.33 13.20 4.17
CA ALA A 98 3.38 14.04 4.89
C ALA A 98 3.13 13.58 6.35
N ALA A 99 3.45 12.33 6.67
CA ALA A 99 3.35 11.75 7.99
C ALA A 99 4.70 11.59 8.71
N ASP A 100 5.82 11.90 8.04
CA ASP A 100 7.18 11.73 8.58
C ASP A 100 8.05 12.97 8.33
N GLU A 101 7.96 13.91 9.25
CA GLU A 101 8.76 15.14 9.21
C GLU A 101 10.27 14.85 9.33
N VAL A 102 10.67 13.83 10.11
CA VAL A 102 12.08 13.51 10.34
C VAL A 102 12.71 13.02 9.04
N LEU A 103 12.11 12.05 8.38
CA LEU A 103 12.58 11.56 7.08
C LEU A 103 12.58 12.68 6.04
N THR A 104 11.54 13.52 6.00
CA THR A 104 11.48 14.64 5.06
C THR A 104 12.68 15.56 5.22
N ARG A 105 13.01 15.96 6.46
CA ARG A 105 14.16 16.81 6.75
C ARG A 105 15.51 16.13 6.45
N GLU A 106 15.63 14.83 6.67
CA GLU A 106 16.84 14.06 6.32
C GLU A 106 17.06 14.03 4.79
N LEU A 107 16.01 13.78 4.00
CA LEU A 107 16.10 13.79 2.54
C LEU A 107 16.50 15.18 2.00
N LEU A 108 15.93 16.24 2.57
CA LEU A 108 16.27 17.63 2.21
C LEU A 108 17.69 17.97 2.63
N GLY A 109 18.07 17.69 3.88
CA GLY A 109 19.38 18.02 4.42
C GLY A 109 20.56 17.33 3.70
N ARG A 110 20.29 16.16 3.10
CA ARG A 110 21.28 15.37 2.36
C ARG A 110 21.22 15.55 0.85
N GLY A 111 20.31 16.39 0.35
CA GLY A 111 20.20 16.69 -1.07
C GLY A 111 19.73 15.53 -1.95
N VAL A 112 19.03 14.54 -1.38
CA VAL A 112 18.53 13.38 -2.09
C VAL A 112 17.43 13.78 -3.09
N THR A 113 17.48 13.20 -4.29
CA THR A 113 16.34 13.24 -5.22
C THR A 113 15.43 12.05 -4.94
N SER A 114 14.23 12.32 -4.42
CA SER A 114 13.29 11.25 -4.09
C SER A 114 12.03 11.31 -4.93
N ILE A 115 11.59 10.14 -5.39
CA ILE A 115 10.37 9.96 -6.18
C ILE A 115 9.50 8.94 -5.43
N ALA A 116 8.31 9.38 -5.01
CA ALA A 116 7.41 8.58 -4.20
C ALA A 116 6.48 7.74 -5.07
N TYR A 117 6.41 6.43 -4.82
CA TYR A 117 5.50 5.53 -5.54
C TYR A 117 4.04 5.95 -5.43
N GLU A 118 3.62 6.35 -4.22
CA GLU A 118 2.23 6.68 -3.90
C GLU A 118 1.72 7.99 -4.52
N THR A 119 2.62 8.81 -5.05
CA THR A 119 2.27 10.09 -5.71
C THR A 119 2.51 10.08 -7.22
N VAL A 120 2.99 8.97 -7.79
CA VAL A 120 2.96 8.77 -9.25
C VAL A 120 1.50 8.64 -9.66
N GLU A 121 1.01 9.63 -10.44
CA GLU A 121 -0.42 9.78 -10.74
C GLU A 121 -0.65 9.98 -12.23
N LEU A 122 -1.54 9.16 -12.81
CA LEU A 122 -1.94 9.27 -14.22
C LEU A 122 -2.89 10.46 -14.44
N ALA A 123 -3.20 10.75 -15.70
CA ALA A 123 -4.08 11.86 -16.07
C ALA A 123 -5.54 11.68 -15.60
N ASP A 124 -5.95 10.45 -15.35
CA ASP A 124 -7.26 10.09 -14.79
C ASP A 124 -7.27 10.04 -13.26
N HIS A 125 -6.23 10.55 -12.62
CA HIS A 125 -6.00 10.54 -11.18
C HIS A 125 -5.81 9.16 -10.55
N SER A 126 -5.65 8.12 -11.34
CA SER A 126 -5.29 6.80 -10.81
C SER A 126 -3.83 6.76 -10.37
N LEU A 127 -3.57 5.96 -9.32
CA LEU A 127 -2.24 5.81 -8.69
C LEU A 127 -1.67 4.43 -9.04
N PRO A 128 -0.99 4.30 -10.19
CA PRO A 128 -0.62 3.00 -10.77
C PRO A 128 0.35 2.20 -9.91
N LEU A 129 1.14 2.86 -9.07
CA LEU A 129 2.12 2.19 -8.20
C LEU A 129 1.56 1.89 -6.80
N LEU A 130 0.49 2.58 -6.38
CA LEU A 130 -0.24 2.28 -5.15
C LEU A 130 -1.29 1.17 -5.35
N SER A 131 -1.93 1.15 -6.52
CA SER A 131 -3.01 0.21 -6.85
C SER A 131 -2.68 -1.26 -6.60
N PRO A 132 -1.49 -1.80 -6.93
CA PRO A 132 -1.16 -3.20 -6.66
C PRO A 132 -1.22 -3.56 -5.17
N MET A 133 -0.78 -2.65 -4.30
CA MET A 133 -0.83 -2.87 -2.85
C MET A 133 -2.26 -2.75 -2.32
N SER A 134 -3.04 -1.81 -2.85
CA SER A 134 -4.47 -1.69 -2.54
C SER A 134 -5.25 -2.95 -2.96
N GLU A 135 -4.94 -3.54 -4.12
CA GLU A 135 -5.54 -4.81 -4.55
C GLU A 135 -5.24 -5.96 -3.58
N ILE A 136 -3.99 -6.08 -3.16
CA ILE A 136 -3.56 -7.15 -2.25
C ILE A 136 -4.19 -6.93 -0.87
N ALA A 137 -4.16 -5.71 -0.34
CA ALA A 137 -4.77 -5.38 0.94
C ALA A 137 -6.27 -5.72 0.94
N GLY A 138 -7.00 -5.34 -0.12
CA GLY A 138 -8.40 -5.68 -0.26
C GLY A 138 -8.66 -7.19 -0.27
N ARG A 139 -7.87 -7.95 -1.03
CA ARG A 139 -8.00 -9.43 -1.07
C ARG A 139 -7.72 -10.06 0.29
N LEU A 140 -6.69 -9.58 1.00
CA LEU A 140 -6.37 -10.04 2.35
C LEU A 140 -7.48 -9.68 3.35
N ALA A 141 -8.08 -8.49 3.25
CA ALA A 141 -9.12 -8.05 4.18
C ALA A 141 -10.29 -9.04 4.26
N ALA A 142 -10.72 -9.61 3.13
CA ALA A 142 -11.76 -10.63 3.14
C ALA A 142 -11.28 -11.94 3.79
N GLN A 143 -10.03 -12.36 3.56
CA GLN A 143 -9.48 -13.57 4.15
C GLN A 143 -9.31 -13.44 5.66
N VAL A 144 -8.72 -12.33 6.13
CA VAL A 144 -8.54 -12.10 7.58
C VAL A 144 -9.87 -11.87 8.27
N GLY A 145 -10.83 -11.18 7.63
CA GLY A 145 -12.19 -11.02 8.13
C GLY A 145 -12.89 -12.35 8.34
N ALA A 146 -12.80 -13.26 7.37
CA ALA A 146 -13.34 -14.61 7.49
C ALA A 146 -12.65 -15.42 8.60
N ASN A 147 -11.33 -15.28 8.76
CA ASN A 147 -10.58 -15.94 9.83
C ASN A 147 -10.98 -15.39 11.21
N CYS A 148 -11.07 -14.07 11.36
CA CYS A 148 -11.46 -13.43 12.60
C CYS A 148 -12.91 -13.75 13.03
N LEU A 149 -13.80 -14.16 12.11
CA LEU A 149 -15.14 -14.65 12.44
C LEU A 149 -15.16 -16.02 13.12
N LEU A 150 -14.07 -16.78 13.04
CA LEU A 150 -14.00 -18.08 13.73
C LEU A 150 -14.07 -17.88 15.24
N GLN A 151 -14.79 -18.79 15.93
CA GLN A 151 -14.89 -18.78 17.40
C GLN A 151 -13.50 -18.80 18.07
N SER A 152 -12.57 -19.54 17.50
CA SER A 152 -11.18 -19.62 18.01
C SER A 152 -10.38 -18.35 17.87
N ALA A 153 -10.81 -17.44 16.99
CA ALA A 153 -10.19 -16.12 16.79
C ALA A 153 -10.97 -14.97 17.47
N GLY A 154 -11.94 -15.31 18.34
CA GLY A 154 -12.76 -14.33 19.06
C GLY A 154 -14.03 -13.89 18.32
N GLY A 155 -14.25 -14.37 17.11
CA GLY A 155 -15.42 -14.06 16.30
C GLY A 155 -16.66 -14.84 16.71
N ARG A 156 -17.79 -14.49 16.11
CA ARG A 156 -19.12 -15.06 16.43
C ARG A 156 -19.41 -16.43 15.81
N GLY A 157 -18.45 -17.07 15.17
CA GLY A 157 -18.60 -18.41 14.60
C GLY A 157 -19.47 -18.48 13.34
N VAL A 158 -19.43 -17.46 12.47
CA VAL A 158 -20.17 -17.41 11.20
C VAL A 158 -19.27 -17.74 10.03
N LEU A 159 -19.72 -18.65 9.15
CA LEU A 159 -19.03 -18.99 7.91
C LEU A 159 -19.54 -18.08 6.77
N PHE A 160 -18.64 -17.51 5.97
CA PHE A 160 -19.00 -16.61 4.86
C PHE A 160 -20.00 -17.27 3.89
N GLY A 161 -19.74 -18.47 3.45
CA GLY A 161 -20.62 -19.18 2.52
C GLY A 161 -21.91 -19.73 3.14
N GLY A 162 -22.09 -19.64 4.46
CA GLY A 162 -23.19 -20.29 5.15
C GLY A 162 -23.14 -21.80 5.06
N GLY A 163 -24.29 -22.45 4.99
CA GLY A 163 -24.45 -23.89 4.82
C GLY A 163 -25.83 -24.21 4.27
N SER A 164 -26.12 -25.50 3.98
CA SER A 164 -27.44 -25.89 3.51
C SER A 164 -28.52 -25.54 4.53
N GLY A 165 -29.44 -24.63 4.17
CA GLY A 165 -30.49 -24.13 5.06
C GLY A 165 -30.01 -23.07 6.08
N VAL A 166 -28.74 -22.63 6.02
CA VAL A 166 -28.16 -21.63 6.91
C VAL A 166 -27.77 -20.39 6.11
N ARG A 167 -28.05 -19.20 6.65
CA ARG A 167 -27.72 -17.93 5.99
C ARG A 167 -26.22 -17.79 5.73
N ARG A 168 -25.88 -17.03 4.71
CA ARG A 168 -24.51 -16.60 4.44
C ARG A 168 -24.07 -15.52 5.43
N GLY A 169 -22.75 -15.37 5.59
CA GLY A 169 -22.16 -14.24 6.30
C GLY A 169 -22.41 -12.94 5.54
N ARG A 170 -22.78 -11.87 6.26
CA ARG A 170 -23.02 -10.54 5.70
C ARG A 170 -21.76 -9.71 5.81
N VAL A 171 -21.29 -9.19 4.68
CA VAL A 171 -20.08 -8.37 4.58
C VAL A 171 -20.43 -7.00 4.01
N SER A 172 -20.21 -5.96 4.79
CA SER A 172 -20.31 -4.56 4.33
C SER A 172 -18.91 -4.02 4.04
N VAL A 173 -18.72 -3.47 2.84
CA VAL A 173 -17.46 -2.85 2.41
C VAL A 173 -17.69 -1.34 2.26
N LEU A 174 -17.00 -0.55 3.06
CA LEU A 174 -17.07 0.91 3.03
C LEU A 174 -15.98 1.47 2.11
N GLY A 175 -16.40 1.98 0.95
CA GLY A 175 -15.56 2.41 -0.16
C GLY A 175 -15.48 1.37 -1.28
N GLY A 176 -15.90 1.74 -2.49
CA GLY A 176 -15.86 0.90 -3.70
C GLY A 176 -14.60 1.11 -4.56
N GLY A 177 -13.54 1.72 -4.00
CA GLY A 177 -12.25 1.90 -4.67
C GLY A 177 -11.54 0.59 -5.00
N VAL A 178 -10.24 0.65 -5.31
CA VAL A 178 -9.46 -0.54 -5.70
C VAL A 178 -9.46 -1.59 -4.59
N ALA A 179 -9.14 -1.20 -3.35
CA ALA A 179 -9.08 -2.11 -2.21
C ALA A 179 -10.46 -2.69 -1.88
N GLY A 180 -11.47 -1.83 -1.76
CA GLY A 180 -12.83 -2.28 -1.39
C GLY A 180 -13.45 -3.21 -2.41
N LEU A 181 -13.32 -2.91 -3.71
CA LEU A 181 -13.81 -3.82 -4.75
C LEU A 181 -13.08 -5.16 -4.72
N CYS A 182 -11.77 -5.18 -4.48
CA CYS A 182 -11.03 -6.43 -4.32
C CYS A 182 -11.47 -7.22 -3.09
N ALA A 183 -11.75 -6.54 -1.97
CA ALA A 183 -12.31 -7.18 -0.78
C ALA A 183 -13.70 -7.77 -1.06
N ALA A 184 -14.59 -6.99 -1.67
CA ALA A 184 -15.93 -7.42 -2.04
C ALA A 184 -15.91 -8.64 -2.96
N ARG A 185 -15.02 -8.66 -3.96
CA ARG A 185 -14.84 -9.78 -4.90
C ARG A 185 -14.44 -11.07 -4.21
N VAL A 186 -13.46 -10.99 -3.32
CA VAL A 186 -12.98 -12.18 -2.59
C VAL A 186 -14.07 -12.66 -1.63
N ALA A 187 -14.71 -11.78 -0.86
CA ALA A 187 -15.80 -12.15 0.05
C ALA A 187 -16.98 -12.80 -0.70
N ALA A 188 -17.40 -12.25 -1.84
CA ALA A 188 -18.44 -12.82 -2.69
C ALA A 188 -18.00 -14.17 -3.29
N GLY A 189 -16.72 -14.31 -3.69
CA GLY A 189 -16.12 -15.58 -4.14
C GLY A 189 -16.10 -16.65 -3.05
N MET A 190 -15.99 -16.29 -1.79
CA MET A 190 -16.10 -17.17 -0.62
C MET A 190 -17.57 -17.44 -0.25
N GLY A 191 -18.52 -16.89 -0.98
CA GLY A 191 -19.95 -17.13 -0.83
C GLY A 191 -20.68 -16.22 0.14
N ALA A 192 -20.06 -15.13 0.61
CA ALA A 192 -20.70 -14.15 1.47
C ALA A 192 -21.80 -13.36 0.74
N ASP A 193 -22.72 -12.80 1.51
CA ASP A 193 -23.66 -11.76 1.08
C ASP A 193 -22.96 -10.40 1.25
N VAL A 194 -22.66 -9.74 0.12
CA VAL A 194 -21.75 -8.57 0.11
C VAL A 194 -22.47 -7.33 -0.38
N THR A 195 -22.33 -6.24 0.36
CA THR A 195 -22.79 -4.89 -0.03
C THR A 195 -21.62 -3.91 0.03
N VAL A 196 -21.40 -3.18 -1.07
CA VAL A 196 -20.43 -2.08 -1.15
C VAL A 196 -21.11 -0.75 -0.95
N PHE A 197 -20.57 0.08 -0.08
CA PHE A 197 -21.02 1.44 0.19
C PHE A 197 -20.07 2.44 -0.45
N ASP A 198 -20.58 3.34 -1.27
CA ASP A 198 -19.80 4.43 -1.86
C ASP A 198 -20.64 5.71 -1.99
N VAL A 199 -19.99 6.85 -2.15
CA VAL A 199 -20.64 8.13 -2.48
C VAL A 199 -20.65 8.40 -3.99
N ASP A 200 -19.82 7.70 -4.76
CA ASP A 200 -19.75 7.81 -6.21
C ASP A 200 -20.75 6.88 -6.90
N VAL A 201 -21.81 7.48 -7.45
CA VAL A 201 -22.86 6.77 -8.18
C VAL A 201 -22.32 6.09 -9.46
N ALA A 202 -21.33 6.68 -10.12
CA ALA A 202 -20.72 6.07 -11.29
C ALA A 202 -19.95 4.80 -10.92
N ARG A 203 -19.27 4.81 -9.78
CA ARG A 203 -18.59 3.64 -9.23
C ARG A 203 -19.58 2.53 -8.86
N MET A 204 -20.68 2.86 -8.22
CA MET A 204 -21.74 1.90 -7.87
C MET A 204 -22.34 1.28 -9.13
N ARG A 205 -22.66 2.09 -10.14
CA ARG A 205 -23.16 1.59 -11.44
C ARG A 205 -22.19 0.59 -12.07
N TYR A 206 -20.89 0.91 -12.09
CA TYR A 206 -19.86 -0.01 -12.61
C TYR A 206 -19.88 -1.35 -11.86
N ILE A 207 -20.01 -1.32 -10.54
CA ILE A 207 -20.08 -2.55 -9.72
C ILE A 207 -21.32 -3.38 -10.09
N ASP A 208 -22.49 -2.74 -10.19
CA ASP A 208 -23.74 -3.41 -10.55
C ASP A 208 -23.66 -4.04 -11.93
N GLU A 209 -23.11 -3.33 -12.93
CA GLU A 209 -22.96 -3.83 -14.30
C GLU A 209 -22.00 -5.04 -14.40
N VAL A 210 -20.85 -4.95 -13.72
CA VAL A 210 -19.80 -5.99 -13.81
C VAL A 210 -20.14 -7.22 -12.98
N TRP A 211 -20.82 -7.03 -11.83
CA TRP A 211 -21.04 -8.14 -10.87
C TRP A 211 -22.45 -8.71 -10.90
N GLY A 212 -23.36 -8.12 -11.69
CA GLY A 212 -24.67 -8.70 -11.98
C GLY A 212 -25.47 -9.13 -10.74
N GLY A 213 -25.50 -8.28 -9.71
CA GLY A 213 -26.22 -8.54 -8.45
C GLY A 213 -25.54 -9.52 -7.49
N ARG A 214 -24.33 -10.02 -7.80
CA ARG A 214 -23.52 -10.83 -6.88
C ARG A 214 -22.92 -10.00 -5.74
N ILE A 215 -22.73 -8.71 -5.98
CA ILE A 215 -22.27 -7.69 -5.03
C ILE A 215 -23.33 -6.58 -5.10
N GLY A 216 -24.03 -6.36 -3.98
CA GLY A 216 -24.96 -5.26 -3.86
C GLY A 216 -24.24 -3.93 -3.70
N THR A 217 -24.90 -2.83 -4.07
CA THR A 217 -24.40 -1.48 -3.85
C THR A 217 -25.38 -0.67 -3.04
N ARG A 218 -24.88 0.24 -2.20
CA ARG A 218 -25.69 1.16 -1.41
C ARG A 218 -24.99 2.51 -1.28
N PHE A 219 -25.74 3.61 -1.39
CA PHE A 219 -25.19 4.94 -1.18
C PHE A 219 -24.71 5.11 0.27
N SER A 220 -23.47 5.57 0.45
CA SER A 220 -22.86 5.76 1.76
C SER A 220 -23.38 7.02 2.43
N SER A 221 -24.31 6.85 3.37
CA SER A 221 -24.74 7.90 4.30
C SER A 221 -24.52 7.44 5.74
N PRO A 222 -24.38 8.34 6.72
CA PRO A 222 -24.17 7.95 8.12
C PRO A 222 -25.23 6.96 8.63
N LEU A 223 -26.51 7.18 8.29
CA LEU A 223 -27.60 6.28 8.66
C LEU A 223 -27.45 4.91 8.00
N ALA A 224 -27.17 4.88 6.68
CA ALA A 224 -27.04 3.64 5.93
C ALA A 224 -25.85 2.78 6.42
N VAL A 225 -24.73 3.41 6.79
CA VAL A 225 -23.56 2.75 7.36
C VAL A 225 -23.88 2.18 8.75
N ARG A 226 -24.54 2.97 9.63
CA ARG A 226 -24.95 2.52 10.97
C ARG A 226 -25.87 1.30 10.90
N GLU A 227 -26.91 1.34 10.04
CA GLU A 227 -27.81 0.22 9.82
C GLU A 227 -27.06 -1.02 9.36
N ALA A 228 -26.17 -0.86 8.39
CA ALA A 228 -25.36 -1.96 7.85
C ALA A 228 -24.43 -2.57 8.91
N CYS A 229 -23.80 -1.75 9.76
CA CYS A 229 -22.96 -2.24 10.85
C CYS A 229 -23.74 -3.14 11.81
N GLY A 230 -24.97 -2.76 12.18
CA GLY A 230 -25.84 -3.54 13.06
C GLY A 230 -26.23 -4.92 12.50
N GLU A 231 -26.19 -5.09 11.18
CA GLU A 231 -26.56 -6.34 10.50
C GLU A 231 -25.37 -7.17 10.01
N SER A 232 -24.18 -6.58 9.94
CA SER A 232 -23.00 -7.19 9.36
C SER A 232 -22.31 -8.15 10.30
N ASP A 233 -21.78 -9.25 9.73
CA ASP A 233 -20.83 -10.11 10.41
C ASP A 233 -19.41 -9.56 10.26
N VAL A 234 -19.10 -8.93 9.10
CA VAL A 234 -17.82 -8.25 8.85
C VAL A 234 -18.07 -6.88 8.20
N VAL A 235 -17.37 -5.86 8.69
CA VAL A 235 -17.28 -4.53 8.07
C VAL A 235 -15.84 -4.29 7.63
N ILE A 236 -15.63 -3.95 6.37
CA ILE A 236 -14.30 -3.66 5.82
C ILE A 236 -14.24 -2.17 5.47
N GLY A 237 -13.40 -1.43 6.19
CA GLY A 237 -13.08 -0.03 5.93
C GLY A 237 -11.99 0.10 4.86
N SER A 238 -12.30 0.72 3.72
CA SER A 238 -11.38 0.81 2.57
C SER A 238 -11.42 2.17 1.86
N VAL A 239 -11.94 3.19 2.54
CA VAL A 239 -11.93 4.56 2.01
C VAL A 239 -10.54 5.15 2.13
N LEU A 240 -10.05 5.68 1.02
CA LEU A 240 -8.78 6.38 0.94
C LEU A 240 -9.02 7.74 0.29
N VAL A 241 -8.57 8.80 0.95
CA VAL A 241 -8.57 10.16 0.39
C VAL A 241 -7.12 10.53 0.09
N PRO A 242 -6.71 10.63 -1.19
CA PRO A 242 -5.33 10.94 -1.54
C PRO A 242 -4.86 12.24 -0.87
N GLY A 243 -3.72 12.18 -0.17
CA GLY A 243 -3.12 13.35 0.49
C GLY A 243 -3.86 13.89 1.72
N ALA A 244 -4.93 13.23 2.19
CA ALA A 244 -5.69 13.65 3.36
C ALA A 244 -5.93 12.49 4.33
N ARG A 245 -6.27 12.82 5.56
CA ARG A 245 -6.68 11.84 6.56
C ARG A 245 -8.02 11.21 6.17
N THR A 246 -8.13 9.89 6.31
CA THR A 246 -9.39 9.16 6.09
C THR A 246 -10.47 9.65 7.07
N PRO A 247 -11.71 9.93 6.62
CA PRO A 247 -12.80 10.26 7.51
C PRO A 247 -13.25 9.02 8.29
N HIS A 248 -13.56 9.18 9.57
CA HIS A 248 -14.21 8.12 10.34
C HIS A 248 -15.66 7.96 9.86
N LEU A 249 -15.99 6.79 9.33
CA LEU A 249 -17.32 6.44 8.82
C LEU A 249 -18.16 5.69 9.85
N VAL A 250 -17.52 5.07 10.83
CA VAL A 250 -18.15 4.32 11.91
C VAL A 250 -17.66 4.89 13.23
N ASP A 251 -18.57 5.45 14.00
CA ASP A 251 -18.33 5.99 15.34
C ASP A 251 -18.35 4.88 16.41
N HIS A 252 -17.85 5.21 17.59
CA HIS A 252 -17.81 4.30 18.73
C HIS A 252 -19.19 3.75 19.13
N GLU A 253 -20.23 4.59 19.11
CA GLU A 253 -21.60 4.16 19.43
C GLU A 253 -22.12 3.11 18.44
N THR A 254 -21.80 3.27 17.16
CA THR A 254 -22.16 2.29 16.13
C THR A 254 -21.48 0.95 16.38
N VAL A 255 -20.18 0.96 16.78
CA VAL A 255 -19.45 -0.26 17.14
C VAL A 255 -20.09 -0.95 18.35
N LEU A 256 -20.47 -0.22 19.39
CA LEU A 256 -21.15 -0.78 20.54
C LEU A 256 -22.52 -1.40 20.21
N GLY A 257 -23.16 -0.93 19.13
CA GLY A 257 -24.45 -1.46 18.63
C GLY A 257 -24.32 -2.70 17.74
N MET A 258 -23.10 -3.12 17.39
CA MET A 258 -22.89 -4.30 16.57
C MET A 258 -23.12 -5.60 17.33
N VAL A 259 -23.40 -6.68 16.62
CA VAL A 259 -23.55 -7.99 17.26
C VAL A 259 -22.20 -8.46 17.79
N PRO A 260 -22.11 -8.87 19.07
CA PRO A 260 -20.84 -9.35 19.65
C PRO A 260 -20.17 -10.45 18.82
N GLY A 261 -18.84 -10.33 18.62
CA GLY A 261 -18.04 -11.19 17.75
C GLY A 261 -18.12 -10.83 16.27
N SER A 262 -18.79 -9.72 15.89
CA SER A 262 -18.60 -9.13 14.56
C SER A 262 -17.19 -8.63 14.38
N VAL A 263 -16.74 -8.52 13.12
CA VAL A 263 -15.35 -8.17 12.79
C VAL A 263 -15.31 -6.86 12.01
N LEU A 264 -14.38 -5.97 12.39
CA LEU A 264 -14.05 -4.77 11.62
C LEU A 264 -12.61 -4.89 11.11
N VAL A 265 -12.43 -4.78 9.79
CA VAL A 265 -11.11 -4.79 9.15
C VAL A 265 -10.84 -3.41 8.56
N ASP A 266 -9.83 -2.73 9.07
CA ASP A 266 -9.47 -1.39 8.58
C ASP A 266 -8.24 -1.43 7.68
N ILE A 267 -8.48 -1.30 6.35
CA ILE A 267 -7.40 -1.24 5.35
C ILE A 267 -6.72 0.14 5.37
N ALA A 268 -7.43 1.17 5.82
CA ALA A 268 -6.99 2.56 5.77
C ALA A 268 -6.30 3.03 7.07
N VAL A 269 -5.97 2.12 7.98
CA VAL A 269 -5.42 2.44 9.31
C VAL A 269 -4.17 3.32 9.24
N ASP A 270 -3.29 3.10 8.24
CA ASP A 270 -2.07 3.91 8.00
C ASP A 270 -2.38 5.38 7.68
N GLN A 271 -3.62 5.71 7.31
CA GLN A 271 -4.08 7.07 6.98
C GLN A 271 -5.14 7.59 7.96
N GLY A 272 -5.16 7.04 9.16
CA GLY A 272 -6.05 7.46 10.24
C GLY A 272 -7.26 6.57 10.47
N GLY A 273 -7.52 5.60 9.58
CA GLY A 273 -8.57 4.61 9.72
C GLY A 273 -9.98 5.08 9.33
N CYS A 274 -10.83 4.12 8.95
CA CYS A 274 -12.24 4.34 8.66
C CYS A 274 -13.14 4.29 9.91
N PHE A 275 -12.64 3.76 11.01
CA PHE A 275 -13.38 3.59 12.26
C PHE A 275 -12.77 4.44 13.35
N GLU A 276 -13.61 5.06 14.19
CA GLU A 276 -13.15 5.94 15.28
C GLU A 276 -12.22 5.22 16.26
N ASP A 277 -12.48 3.94 16.54
CA ASP A 277 -11.70 3.12 17.46
C ASP A 277 -10.46 2.49 16.82
N SER A 278 -10.21 2.70 15.52
CA SER A 278 -9.05 2.13 14.84
C SER A 278 -7.74 2.67 15.38
N HIS A 279 -6.81 1.76 15.63
CA HIS A 279 -5.39 2.08 15.87
C HIS A 279 -4.51 1.02 15.22
N PRO A 280 -3.29 1.36 14.77
CA PRO A 280 -2.40 0.41 14.11
C PRO A 280 -2.04 -0.77 15.01
N THR A 281 -2.16 -1.98 14.46
CA THR A 281 -1.69 -3.23 15.05
C THR A 281 -0.56 -3.84 14.21
N THR A 282 0.00 -4.95 14.64
CA THR A 282 1.10 -5.62 13.97
C THR A 282 0.71 -7.03 13.49
N HIS A 283 1.50 -7.62 12.62
CA HIS A 283 1.29 -9.01 12.20
C HIS A 283 1.46 -10.02 13.35
N ALA A 284 2.21 -9.67 14.40
CA ALA A 284 2.42 -10.52 15.58
C ALA A 284 1.24 -10.44 16.56
N ASP A 285 0.61 -9.28 16.68
CA ASP A 285 -0.59 -9.04 17.50
C ASP A 285 -1.61 -8.27 16.67
N PRO A 286 -2.40 -8.99 15.81
CA PRO A 286 -3.14 -8.36 14.74
C PRO A 286 -4.50 -7.80 15.14
N THR A 287 -5.03 -8.17 16.32
CA THR A 287 -6.42 -7.87 16.67
C THR A 287 -6.56 -7.31 18.07
N PHE A 288 -7.62 -6.52 18.26
CA PHE A 288 -8.09 -6.08 19.58
C PHE A 288 -9.61 -6.09 19.61
N VAL A 289 -10.22 -5.86 20.77
CA VAL A 289 -11.68 -5.93 20.93
C VAL A 289 -12.21 -4.62 21.49
N VAL A 290 -13.29 -4.09 20.87
CA VAL A 290 -14.05 -2.94 21.34
C VAL A 290 -15.54 -3.31 21.34
N GLY A 291 -16.22 -3.13 22.47
CA GLY A 291 -17.67 -3.39 22.57
C GLY A 291 -18.09 -4.83 22.25
N GLY A 292 -17.14 -5.79 22.29
CA GLY A 292 -17.38 -7.16 21.89
C GLY A 292 -17.12 -7.44 20.40
N SER A 293 -16.80 -6.44 19.59
CA SER A 293 -16.40 -6.59 18.19
C SER A 293 -14.90 -6.74 18.04
N VAL A 294 -14.43 -7.59 17.13
CA VAL A 294 -13.01 -7.85 16.84
C VAL A 294 -12.53 -6.88 15.78
N PHE A 295 -11.49 -6.11 16.08
CA PHE A 295 -10.83 -5.24 15.14
C PHE A 295 -9.56 -5.88 14.60
N TYR A 296 -9.35 -5.83 13.30
CA TYR A 296 -8.10 -6.15 12.60
C TYR A 296 -7.61 -4.89 11.90
N CYS A 297 -6.55 -4.29 12.42
CA CYS A 297 -6.01 -3.00 11.96
C CYS A 297 -4.52 -3.07 11.70
N VAL A 298 -4.06 -4.18 11.09
CA VAL A 298 -2.63 -4.38 10.82
C VAL A 298 -2.14 -3.39 9.78
N ALA A 299 -1.18 -2.56 10.19
CA ALA A 299 -0.45 -1.69 9.30
C ALA A 299 0.34 -2.53 8.26
N ASN A 300 0.39 -2.06 7.00
CA ASN A 300 1.13 -2.75 5.95
C ASN A 300 0.63 -4.18 5.67
N MET A 301 -0.68 -4.39 5.58
CA MET A 301 -1.27 -5.69 5.25
C MET A 301 -0.58 -6.44 4.09
N PRO A 302 -0.19 -5.79 2.96
CA PRO A 302 0.51 -6.46 1.87
C PRO A 302 1.85 -7.10 2.25
N GLY A 303 2.48 -6.68 3.33
CA GLY A 303 3.70 -7.28 3.88
C GLY A 303 3.52 -8.73 4.33
N ALA A 304 2.29 -9.15 4.66
CA ALA A 304 1.98 -10.54 5.05
C ALA A 304 2.14 -11.55 3.91
N VAL A 305 2.13 -11.10 2.67
CA VAL A 305 2.22 -11.97 1.47
C VAL A 305 3.33 -11.48 0.52
N PRO A 306 4.58 -11.45 1.00
CA PRO A 306 5.68 -10.80 0.29
C PRO A 306 5.96 -11.40 -1.09
N CYS A 307 5.81 -12.70 -1.28
CA CYS A 307 5.94 -13.33 -2.60
C CYS A 307 4.96 -12.73 -3.62
N THR A 308 3.68 -12.58 -3.26
CA THR A 308 2.68 -11.98 -4.16
C THR A 308 2.93 -10.49 -4.34
N SER A 309 3.20 -9.79 -3.23
CA SER A 309 3.34 -8.33 -3.21
C SER A 309 4.56 -7.84 -3.97
N THR A 310 5.69 -8.54 -3.89
CA THR A 310 6.91 -8.23 -4.64
C THR A 310 6.64 -8.27 -6.15
N TYR A 311 6.06 -9.36 -6.66
CA TYR A 311 5.77 -9.44 -8.10
C TYR A 311 4.72 -8.42 -8.55
N ALA A 312 3.66 -8.20 -7.76
CA ALA A 312 2.64 -7.23 -8.10
C ALA A 312 3.20 -5.80 -8.15
N LEU A 313 4.04 -5.42 -7.18
CA LEU A 313 4.69 -4.11 -7.13
C LEU A 313 5.66 -3.95 -8.29
N THR A 314 6.59 -4.90 -8.45
CA THR A 314 7.66 -4.80 -9.45
C THR A 314 7.12 -4.82 -10.88
N ASN A 315 6.04 -5.54 -11.17
CA ASN A 315 5.35 -5.46 -12.46
C ASN A 315 4.84 -4.04 -12.78
N ALA A 316 4.43 -3.29 -11.77
CA ALA A 316 3.97 -1.92 -11.95
C ALA A 316 5.12 -0.91 -12.01
N THR A 317 6.15 -1.07 -11.16
CA THR A 317 7.25 -0.10 -11.05
C THR A 317 8.27 -0.24 -12.19
N MET A 318 8.45 -1.43 -12.75
CA MET A 318 9.56 -1.74 -13.66
C MET A 318 9.66 -0.81 -14.87
N ARG A 319 8.52 -0.40 -15.46
CA ARG A 319 8.51 0.56 -16.58
C ARG A 319 9.12 1.92 -16.20
N TYR A 320 8.91 2.36 -14.96
CA TYR A 320 9.48 3.61 -14.46
C TYR A 320 10.94 3.44 -14.04
N VAL A 321 11.29 2.29 -13.47
CA VAL A 321 12.67 1.94 -13.12
C VAL A 321 13.55 1.95 -14.37
N LEU A 322 13.10 1.32 -15.47
CA LEU A 322 13.82 1.33 -16.73
C LEU A 322 13.99 2.74 -17.30
N LEU A 323 12.94 3.55 -17.24
CA LEU A 323 12.99 4.93 -17.71
C LEU A 323 13.97 5.79 -16.89
N LEU A 324 13.92 5.66 -15.56
CA LEU A 324 14.84 6.33 -14.65
C LEU A 324 16.29 5.90 -14.89
N ALA A 325 16.52 4.61 -15.17
CA ALA A 325 17.84 4.07 -15.44
C ALA A 325 18.38 4.56 -16.80
N ASP A 326 17.53 4.58 -17.85
CA ASP A 326 17.93 4.96 -19.22
C ASP A 326 18.15 6.47 -19.36
N GLU A 327 17.22 7.30 -18.83
CA GLU A 327 17.18 8.75 -19.09
C GLU A 327 17.69 9.60 -17.91
N GLY A 328 17.92 8.98 -16.76
CA GLY A 328 18.10 9.68 -15.49
C GLY A 328 16.78 10.34 -15.02
N TRP A 329 16.75 10.76 -13.76
CA TRP A 329 15.52 11.29 -13.19
C TRP A 329 15.01 12.57 -13.88
N ARG A 330 15.92 13.46 -14.34
CA ARG A 330 15.53 14.68 -15.06
C ARG A 330 14.87 14.38 -16.40
N GLY A 331 15.48 13.50 -17.21
CA GLY A 331 14.91 13.08 -18.49
C GLY A 331 13.57 12.38 -18.29
N ALA A 332 13.52 11.44 -17.37
CA ALA A 332 12.31 10.67 -17.05
C ALA A 332 11.16 11.55 -16.57
N CYS A 333 11.39 12.46 -15.61
CA CYS A 333 10.36 13.39 -15.12
C CYS A 333 10.02 14.47 -16.16
N GLY A 334 10.95 14.83 -17.05
CA GLY A 334 10.71 15.75 -18.15
C GLY A 334 9.80 15.17 -19.22
N SER A 335 9.94 13.87 -19.52
CA SER A 335 9.19 13.16 -20.56
C SER A 335 7.86 12.57 -20.07
N ARG A 336 7.66 12.39 -18.74
CA ARG A 336 6.51 11.71 -18.16
C ARG A 336 5.88 12.52 -17.03
N ASP A 337 4.68 13.04 -17.29
CA ASP A 337 3.90 13.83 -16.32
C ASP A 337 3.53 13.04 -15.08
N ASP A 338 3.18 11.77 -15.23
CA ASP A 338 2.83 10.88 -14.14
C ASP A 338 4.01 10.69 -13.16
N LEU A 339 5.21 10.43 -13.69
CA LEU A 339 6.42 10.28 -12.88
C LEU A 339 6.85 11.62 -12.24
N ARG A 340 6.69 12.72 -12.98
CA ARG A 340 6.98 14.08 -12.48
C ARG A 340 6.14 14.44 -11.23
N ARG A 341 4.88 13.99 -11.18
CA ARG A 341 4.02 14.15 -9.99
C ARG A 341 4.53 13.35 -8.78
N GLY A 342 5.29 12.28 -9.04
CA GLY A 342 5.96 11.49 -8.01
C GLY A 342 7.17 12.18 -7.37
N LEU A 343 7.75 13.23 -8.00
CA LEU A 343 8.93 13.89 -7.47
C LEU A 343 8.62 14.62 -6.17
N ALA A 344 9.27 14.19 -5.08
CA ALA A 344 9.02 14.73 -3.74
C ALA A 344 10.09 15.69 -3.26
N THR A 345 11.38 15.32 -3.39
CA THR A 345 12.52 16.17 -3.02
C THR A 345 13.58 16.19 -4.13
N CYS A 346 14.34 17.27 -4.23
CA CYS A 346 15.47 17.35 -5.16
C CYS A 346 16.48 18.43 -4.69
N GLY A 347 17.76 18.04 -4.54
CA GLY A 347 18.85 18.98 -4.25
C GLY A 347 18.60 19.88 -3.02
N GLY A 348 18.02 19.31 -1.96
CA GLY A 348 17.70 20.04 -0.74
C GLY A 348 16.37 20.83 -0.78
N LYS A 349 15.61 20.77 -1.87
CA LYS A 349 14.32 21.45 -2.03
C LYS A 349 13.16 20.46 -1.95
N LEU A 350 12.09 20.85 -1.26
CA LEU A 350 10.81 20.12 -1.28
C LEU A 350 10.02 20.54 -2.53
N VAL A 351 9.50 19.56 -3.27
CA VAL A 351 8.74 19.76 -4.51
C VAL A 351 7.27 19.41 -4.32
N SER A 352 6.97 18.47 -3.41
CA SER A 352 5.60 17.99 -3.15
C SER A 352 4.81 19.01 -2.32
N ALA A 353 3.88 19.73 -2.95
CA ALA A 353 3.03 20.71 -2.27
C ALA A 353 2.20 20.10 -1.12
N PRO A 354 1.56 18.90 -1.26
CA PRO A 354 0.82 18.29 -0.14
C PRO A 354 1.70 18.01 1.10
N VAL A 355 2.97 17.65 0.90
CA VAL A 355 3.92 17.44 2.00
C VAL A 355 4.26 18.77 2.67
N GLY A 356 4.48 19.81 1.86
CA GLY A 356 4.76 21.16 2.36
C GLY A 356 3.61 21.73 3.20
N GLU A 357 2.37 21.57 2.74
CA GLU A 357 1.16 21.97 3.47
C GLU A 357 1.01 21.20 4.79
N ALA A 358 1.25 19.88 4.78
CA ALA A 358 1.12 19.03 5.96
C ALA A 358 2.17 19.35 7.05
N LEU A 359 3.41 19.68 6.63
CA LEU A 359 4.55 19.89 7.54
C LEU A 359 4.92 21.36 7.76
N GLY A 360 4.28 22.29 7.07
CA GLY A 360 4.65 23.72 7.13
C GLY A 360 6.03 24.02 6.55
N ILE A 361 6.48 23.23 5.54
CA ILE A 361 7.77 23.39 4.86
C ILE A 361 7.55 24.08 3.51
N GLU A 362 8.37 25.07 3.19
CA GLU A 362 8.32 25.77 1.90
C GLU A 362 8.60 24.82 0.73
N CYS A 363 7.74 24.88 -0.29
CA CYS A 363 7.84 24.09 -1.51
C CYS A 363 8.25 24.96 -2.69
N VAL A 364 9.04 24.40 -3.58
CA VAL A 364 9.35 25.02 -4.88
C VAL A 364 8.58 24.34 -6.01
N PRO A 365 8.18 25.07 -7.06
CA PRO A 365 7.60 24.48 -8.25
C PRO A 365 8.57 23.47 -8.90
N VAL A 366 8.03 22.38 -9.43
CA VAL A 366 8.84 21.36 -10.11
C VAL A 366 9.68 21.93 -11.28
N SER A 367 9.21 23.02 -11.91
CA SER A 367 9.91 23.71 -12.99
C SER A 367 11.22 24.39 -12.56
N GLU A 368 11.45 24.56 -11.26
CA GLU A 368 12.72 25.12 -10.74
C GLU A 368 13.81 24.08 -10.54
N VAL A 369 13.47 22.79 -10.62
CA VAL A 369 14.41 21.70 -10.36
C VAL A 369 14.62 20.80 -11.58
N LEU A 370 13.71 20.82 -12.58
CA LEU A 370 13.85 20.16 -13.86
C LEU A 370 14.61 21.05 -14.84
#